data_5c84b6728a62a78359252d3138e08421
#
_entry.id   5c84b6728a62a78359252d3138e08421
#
_cell.length_a   1.000
_cell.length_b   1.000
_cell.length_c   1.000
_cell.angle_alpha   90.00
_cell.angle_beta   90.00
_cell.angle_gamma   90.00
#
_symmetry.space_group_name_H-M   'P 1'
#
loop_
_entity.id
_entity.type
_entity.pdbx_description
1 polymer ?
#
loop_
_entity_poly.entity_id
_entity_poly.type
_entity_poly.pdbx_seq_one_letter_code
_entity_poly.pdbx_strand_id
1 'polypeptide(L)'
;MCNATDDRHIDHQKAAKLVVDSCFLSGLKKIETTFDGNIQDVWRPVNVYHYIQWKNLEPDFVIDISKYMKQKFDLINCHKSQFYNDDKSDDNTPISTKNFLDSITYRARDLGRLVGVEAAEGFLSSRFPIVDRISSLK
;
A
#
# COMPACT_ATOMS: atom_id res chain seq x y z
N MET A 1 -4.97 -1.42 -5.88
CA MET A 1 -4.28 -1.33 -4.57
C MET A 1 -4.79 -0.11 -3.84
N CYS A 2 -4.89 -0.16 -2.50
CA CYS A 2 -5.39 0.95 -1.66
C CYS A 2 -4.69 0.97 -0.30
N ASN A 3 -5.10 1.92 0.55
CA ASN A 3 -4.52 2.15 1.86
C ASN A 3 -4.61 0.94 2.80
N ALA A 4 -3.81 0.95 3.85
CA ALA A 4 -3.84 -0.04 4.92
C ALA A 4 -5.22 -0.07 5.61
N THR A 5 -5.65 -1.27 5.97
CA THR A 5 -6.93 -1.48 6.68
C THR A 5 -6.86 -1.03 8.14
N ASP A 6 -5.67 -1.05 8.72
CA ASP A 6 -5.38 -0.51 10.04
C ASP A 6 -4.11 0.35 9.97
N ASP A 7 -4.24 1.61 10.39
CA ASP A 7 -3.17 2.59 10.34
C ASP A 7 -3.34 3.63 11.47
N ARG A 8 -2.28 4.43 11.69
CA ARG A 8 -2.34 5.57 12.63
C ARG A 8 -3.29 6.67 12.15
N HIS A 9 -3.26 6.96 10.84
CA HIS A 9 -4.06 8.03 10.28
C HIS A 9 -5.47 7.53 9.94
N ILE A 10 -6.47 8.18 10.52
CA ILE A 10 -7.87 7.78 10.35
C ILE A 10 -8.33 7.79 8.89
N ASP A 11 -7.80 8.69 8.07
CA ASP A 11 -8.18 8.80 6.65
C ASP A 11 -7.66 7.62 5.83
N HIS A 12 -6.54 6.98 6.23
CA HIS A 12 -6.04 5.78 5.57
C HIS A 12 -7.04 4.63 5.72
N GLN A 13 -7.53 4.39 6.93
CA GLN A 13 -8.53 3.35 7.20
C GLN A 13 -9.86 3.65 6.48
N LYS A 14 -10.31 4.92 6.52
CA LYS A 14 -11.52 5.34 5.81
C LYS A 14 -11.39 5.16 4.30
N ALA A 15 -10.24 5.52 3.72
CA ALA A 15 -9.95 5.33 2.31
C ALA A 15 -9.93 3.84 1.94
N ALA A 16 -9.29 2.99 2.76
CA ALA A 16 -9.32 1.54 2.56
C ALA A 16 -10.75 1.00 2.52
N LYS A 17 -11.56 1.38 3.53
CA LYS A 17 -12.97 0.96 3.58
C LYS A 17 -13.77 1.48 2.38
N LEU A 18 -13.62 2.74 2.01
CA LEU A 18 -14.31 3.33 0.86
C LEU A 18 -14.00 2.57 -0.42
N VAL A 19 -12.73 2.23 -0.66
CA VAL A 19 -12.32 1.48 -1.85
C VAL A 19 -12.92 0.07 -1.84
N VAL A 20 -12.88 -0.64 -0.71
CA VAL A 20 -13.45 -1.99 -0.61
C VAL A 20 -14.95 -1.96 -0.84
N ASP A 21 -15.67 -1.04 -0.19
CA ASP A 21 -17.12 -0.87 -0.37
C ASP A 21 -17.45 -0.52 -1.83
N SER A 22 -16.70 0.39 -2.45
CA SER A 22 -16.88 0.76 -3.86
C SER A 22 -16.63 -0.40 -4.80
N CYS A 23 -15.61 -1.22 -4.55
CA CYS A 23 -15.33 -2.43 -5.32
C CYS A 23 -16.46 -3.46 -5.19
N PHE A 24 -17.09 -3.56 -4.02
CA PHE A 24 -18.28 -4.42 -3.86
C PHE A 24 -19.48 -3.88 -4.63
N LEU A 25 -19.76 -2.59 -4.46
CA LEU A 25 -20.92 -1.93 -5.08
C LEU A 25 -20.84 -1.91 -6.61
N SER A 26 -19.64 -1.71 -7.17
CA SER A 26 -19.44 -1.68 -8.64
C SER A 26 -19.84 -2.97 -9.36
N GLY A 27 -19.91 -4.09 -8.63
CA GLY A 27 -20.38 -5.38 -9.16
C GLY A 27 -21.89 -5.64 -9.00
N LEU A 28 -22.66 -4.67 -8.51
CA LEU A 28 -24.11 -4.84 -8.29
C LEU A 28 -24.92 -4.28 -9.46
N LYS A 29 -25.68 -5.14 -10.16
CA LYS A 29 -26.47 -4.77 -11.34
C LYS A 29 -27.53 -3.68 -11.11
N LYS A 30 -27.97 -3.50 -9.86
CA LYS A 30 -28.99 -2.49 -9.51
C LYS A 30 -28.39 -1.12 -9.16
N ILE A 31 -27.08 -1.01 -9.11
CA ILE A 31 -26.37 0.27 -8.90
C ILE A 31 -25.93 0.74 -10.28
N GLU A 32 -26.67 1.68 -10.81
CA GLU A 32 -26.35 2.32 -12.09
C GLU A 32 -25.38 3.47 -11.84
N THR A 33 -24.31 3.49 -12.61
CA THR A 33 -23.32 4.58 -12.63
C THR A 33 -23.12 5.06 -14.05
N THR A 34 -22.78 6.33 -14.19
CA THR A 34 -22.50 6.94 -15.49
C THR A 34 -21.11 7.57 -15.50
N PHE A 35 -20.43 7.48 -16.61
CA PHE A 35 -19.19 8.20 -16.87
C PHE A 35 -19.27 8.89 -18.24
N ASP A 36 -19.00 10.18 -18.28
CA ASP A 36 -19.15 11.02 -19.49
C ASP A 36 -20.51 10.86 -20.19
N GLY A 37 -21.59 10.75 -19.40
CA GLY A 37 -22.96 10.60 -19.91
C GLY A 37 -23.33 9.19 -20.37
N ASN A 38 -22.42 8.23 -20.34
CA ASN A 38 -22.67 6.84 -20.70
C ASN A 38 -22.88 5.98 -19.46
N ILE A 39 -23.87 5.06 -19.53
CA ILE A 39 -24.10 4.06 -18.48
C ILE A 39 -22.90 3.10 -18.47
N GLN A 40 -22.38 2.83 -17.29
CA GLN A 40 -21.28 1.89 -17.09
C GLN A 40 -21.80 0.47 -16.87
N ASP A 41 -21.15 -0.49 -17.50
CA ASP A 41 -21.39 -1.91 -17.21
C ASP A 41 -20.88 -2.28 -15.81
N VAL A 42 -21.55 -3.25 -15.19
CA VAL A 42 -21.11 -3.77 -13.90
C VAL A 42 -19.74 -4.43 -14.01
N TRP A 43 -18.84 -4.06 -13.12
CA TRP A 43 -17.51 -4.65 -13.07
C TRP A 43 -17.00 -4.67 -11.64
N ARG A 44 -16.41 -5.79 -11.22
CA ARG A 44 -15.82 -5.93 -9.89
C ARG A 44 -14.34 -6.33 -10.00
N PRO A 45 -13.45 -5.64 -9.30
CA PRO A 45 -12.07 -6.08 -9.18
C PRO A 45 -11.98 -7.50 -8.61
N VAL A 46 -11.13 -8.33 -9.21
CA VAL A 46 -10.92 -9.70 -8.74
C VAL A 46 -10.20 -9.71 -7.39
N ASN A 47 -9.24 -8.82 -7.22
CA ASN A 47 -8.45 -8.68 -5.99
C ASN A 47 -8.36 -7.21 -5.57
N VAL A 48 -8.38 -7.01 -4.26
CA VAL A 48 -8.03 -5.73 -3.63
C VAL A 48 -6.85 -5.98 -2.71
N TYR A 49 -5.77 -5.26 -2.93
CA TYR A 49 -4.57 -5.32 -2.12
C TYR A 49 -4.39 -4.02 -1.35
N HIS A 50 -3.94 -4.15 -0.10
CA HIS A 50 -3.65 -3.03 0.78
C HIS A 50 -2.15 -2.96 1.03
N TYR A 51 -1.55 -1.80 0.81
CA TYR A 51 -0.17 -1.59 1.22
C TYR A 51 -0.11 -1.26 2.72
N ILE A 52 1.00 -1.64 3.37
CA ILE A 52 1.25 -1.38 4.78
C ILE A 52 1.99 -0.05 4.89
N GLN A 53 1.44 0.88 5.69
CA GLN A 53 1.97 2.24 5.82
C GLN A 53 2.69 2.45 7.15
N TRP A 54 1.97 2.88 8.19
CA TRP A 54 2.57 3.22 9.48
C TRP A 54 2.77 2.02 10.39
N LYS A 55 1.69 1.27 10.65
CA LYS A 55 1.72 0.11 11.55
C LYS A 55 2.45 -1.07 10.90
N ASN A 56 3.10 -1.86 11.73
CA ASN A 56 3.68 -3.14 11.29
C ASN A 56 2.58 -4.21 11.32
N LEU A 57 1.85 -4.31 10.22
CA LEU A 57 0.87 -5.38 10.03
C LEU A 57 1.59 -6.60 9.45
N GLU A 58 1.14 -7.80 9.84
CA GLU A 58 1.61 -9.04 9.25
C GLU A 58 1.10 -9.15 7.81
N PRO A 59 1.97 -9.24 6.80
CA PRO A 59 1.54 -9.28 5.40
C PRO A 59 1.04 -10.68 5.00
N ASP A 60 0.05 -10.72 4.10
CA ASP A 60 -0.38 -11.96 3.45
C ASP A 60 0.62 -12.43 2.38
N PHE A 61 1.38 -11.52 1.80
CA PHE A 61 2.49 -11.79 0.88
C PHE A 61 3.43 -10.59 0.80
N VAL A 62 4.62 -10.84 0.27
CA VAL A 62 5.63 -9.80 0.05
C VAL A 62 6.08 -9.77 -1.41
N ILE A 63 6.55 -8.62 -1.86
CA ILE A 63 7.14 -8.41 -3.17
C ILE A 63 8.61 -8.00 -3.00
N ASP A 64 9.51 -8.65 -3.71
CA ASP A 64 10.91 -8.25 -3.77
C ASP A 64 11.04 -6.87 -4.45
N ILE A 65 11.48 -5.89 -3.67
CA ILE A 65 11.71 -4.51 -4.13
C ILE A 65 13.19 -4.12 -4.07
N SER A 66 14.10 -5.07 -3.95
CA SER A 66 15.54 -4.81 -3.80
C SER A 66 16.07 -3.84 -4.85
N LYS A 67 15.68 -4.01 -6.10
CA LYS A 67 16.11 -3.16 -7.22
C LYS A 67 15.40 -1.79 -7.27
N TYR A 68 14.33 -1.61 -6.49
CA TYR A 68 13.47 -0.44 -6.55
C TYR A 68 13.59 0.46 -5.32
N MET A 69 14.44 0.12 -4.35
CA MET A 69 14.60 0.91 -3.13
C MET A 69 14.97 2.37 -3.41
N LYS A 70 15.92 2.59 -4.35
CA LYS A 70 16.28 3.96 -4.75
C LYS A 70 15.08 4.71 -5.31
N GLN A 71 14.35 4.09 -6.26
CA GLN A 71 13.17 4.72 -6.87
C GLN A 71 12.08 5.02 -5.84
N LYS A 72 11.86 4.12 -4.86
CA LYS A 72 10.92 4.34 -3.76
C LYS A 72 11.29 5.60 -2.96
N PHE A 73 12.56 5.79 -2.62
CA PHE A 73 13.02 6.99 -1.93
C PHE A 73 12.92 8.25 -2.80
N ASP A 74 13.24 8.16 -4.08
CA ASP A 74 13.09 9.28 -5.01
C ASP A 74 11.63 9.76 -5.05
N LEU A 75 10.66 8.83 -5.08
CA LEU A 75 9.22 9.14 -5.04
C LEU A 75 8.79 9.75 -3.70
N ILE A 76 9.26 9.21 -2.56
CA ILE A 76 8.97 9.78 -1.23
C ILE A 76 9.50 11.19 -1.13
N ASN A 77 10.69 11.46 -1.62
CA ASN A 77 11.34 12.76 -1.59
C ASN A 77 10.64 13.81 -2.49
N CYS A 78 9.76 13.40 -3.41
CA CYS A 78 8.89 14.35 -4.13
C CYS A 78 7.88 15.02 -3.19
N HIS A 79 7.54 14.41 -2.05
CA HIS A 79 6.62 14.95 -1.05
C HIS A 79 7.34 15.75 0.04
N LYS A 80 8.17 16.73 -0.37
CA LYS A 80 9.02 17.55 0.53
C LYS A 80 8.25 18.23 1.65
N SER A 81 6.97 18.51 1.48
CA SER A 81 6.13 19.13 2.50
C SER A 81 5.75 18.19 3.65
N GLN A 82 5.88 16.87 3.49
CA GLN A 82 5.39 15.89 4.45
C GLN A 82 6.50 15.11 5.14
N PHE A 83 7.57 14.77 4.41
CA PHE A 83 8.66 13.95 4.92
C PHE A 83 9.86 14.78 5.36
N TYR A 84 10.76 14.12 6.09
CA TYR A 84 12.00 14.72 6.54
C TYR A 84 12.78 15.36 5.37
N ASN A 85 13.20 16.60 5.59
CA ASN A 85 14.02 17.38 4.67
C ASN A 85 14.96 18.24 5.51
N ASP A 86 16.25 18.23 5.23
CA ASP A 86 17.27 19.02 5.94
C ASP A 86 16.99 20.53 5.93
N ASP A 87 16.27 21.04 4.93
CA ASP A 87 15.92 22.45 4.78
C ASP A 87 14.75 22.92 5.68
N LYS A 88 14.10 22.00 6.41
CA LYS A 88 12.93 22.30 7.25
C LYS A 88 13.26 22.23 8.74
N SER A 89 13.13 23.35 9.40
CA SER A 89 13.38 23.47 10.85
C SER A 89 12.16 23.21 11.75
N ASP A 90 10.91 23.23 11.25
CA ASP A 90 9.73 23.42 12.10
C ASP A 90 8.56 22.44 11.95
N ASP A 91 8.56 21.50 11.02
CA ASP A 91 7.46 20.53 10.88
C ASP A 91 7.64 19.36 11.86
N ASN A 92 7.11 19.50 13.06
CA ASN A 92 7.19 18.46 14.10
C ASN A 92 6.04 17.44 13.98
N THR A 93 5.92 16.80 12.83
CA THR A 93 4.99 15.67 12.65
C THR A 93 5.72 14.33 12.76
N PRO A 94 5.04 13.25 13.16
CA PRO A 94 5.68 11.94 13.27
C PRO A 94 6.35 11.45 11.97
N ILE A 95 5.84 11.86 10.79
CA ILE A 95 6.38 11.44 9.48
C ILE A 95 7.48 12.36 8.95
N SER A 96 7.64 13.57 9.52
CA SER A 96 8.70 14.50 9.13
C SER A 96 10.04 14.26 9.84
N THR A 97 10.13 13.19 10.62
CA THR A 97 11.36 12.84 11.34
C THR A 97 12.29 11.96 10.50
N LYS A 98 13.60 12.16 10.67
CA LYS A 98 14.60 11.28 10.04
C LYS A 98 14.40 9.81 10.45
N ASN A 99 14.06 9.56 11.72
CA ASN A 99 13.78 8.22 12.22
C ASN A 99 12.64 7.53 11.48
N PHE A 100 11.58 8.27 11.13
CA PHE A 100 10.51 7.72 10.30
C PHE A 100 11.00 7.37 8.89
N LEU A 101 11.77 8.25 8.27
CA LEU A 101 12.32 7.99 6.93
C LEU A 101 13.24 6.76 6.94
N ASP A 102 14.11 6.63 7.95
CA ASP A 102 14.96 5.46 8.15
C ASP A 102 14.14 4.19 8.39
N SER A 103 12.99 4.28 9.08
CA SER A 103 12.11 3.14 9.36
C SER A 103 11.56 2.47 8.11
N ILE A 104 11.43 3.19 7.02
CA ILE A 104 11.02 2.63 5.71
C ILE A 104 12.07 1.61 5.22
N THR A 105 13.36 1.96 5.35
CA THR A 105 14.46 1.04 5.02
C THR A 105 14.48 -0.17 5.96
N TYR A 106 14.33 0.06 7.26
CA TYR A 106 14.37 -1.04 8.25
C TYR A 106 13.27 -2.06 8.01
N ARG A 107 12.05 -1.61 7.76
CA ARG A 107 10.93 -2.49 7.45
C ARG A 107 11.17 -3.28 6.17
N ALA A 108 11.61 -2.62 5.10
CA ALA A 108 11.86 -3.27 3.83
C ALA A 108 12.96 -4.34 3.94
N ARG A 109 14.03 -4.06 4.67
CA ARG A 109 15.12 -5.01 4.91
C ARG A 109 14.71 -6.16 5.83
N ASP A 110 13.91 -5.89 6.85
CA ASP A 110 13.42 -6.94 7.74
C ASP A 110 12.53 -7.93 7.01
N LEU A 111 11.56 -7.44 6.23
CA LEU A 111 10.74 -8.30 5.36
C LEU A 111 11.59 -9.03 4.32
N GLY A 112 12.57 -8.36 3.71
CA GLY A 112 13.49 -8.98 2.76
C GLY A 112 14.30 -10.11 3.38
N ARG A 113 14.84 -9.91 4.59
CA ARG A 113 15.58 -10.93 5.35
C ARG A 113 14.75 -12.19 5.59
N LEU A 114 13.45 -12.04 5.88
CA LEU A 114 12.56 -13.17 6.14
C LEU A 114 12.34 -14.07 4.90
N VAL A 115 12.48 -13.51 3.71
CA VAL A 115 12.25 -14.22 2.43
C VAL A 115 13.53 -14.36 1.58
N GLY A 116 14.70 -14.00 2.14
CA GLY A 116 15.99 -14.22 1.47
C GLY A 116 16.33 -13.25 0.35
N VAL A 117 15.76 -12.01 0.37
CA VAL A 117 16.11 -10.93 -0.55
C VAL A 117 16.61 -9.70 0.22
N GLU A 118 17.21 -8.72 -0.46
CA GLU A 118 17.76 -7.52 0.20
C GLU A 118 16.66 -6.65 0.82
N ALA A 119 15.55 -6.47 0.09
CA ALA A 119 14.42 -5.66 0.54
C ALA A 119 13.11 -6.19 -0.03
N ALA A 120 12.04 -6.20 0.77
CA ALA A 120 10.71 -6.57 0.35
C ALA A 120 9.65 -5.60 0.87
N GLU A 121 8.51 -5.56 0.20
CA GLU A 121 7.34 -4.80 0.61
C GLU A 121 6.16 -5.74 0.86
N GLY A 122 5.50 -5.56 2.00
CA GLY A 122 4.39 -6.41 2.43
C GLY A 122 3.03 -5.85 2.01
N PHE A 123 2.12 -6.76 1.69
CA PHE A 123 0.74 -6.43 1.30
C PHE A 123 -0.25 -7.31 2.03
N LEU A 124 -1.42 -6.71 2.35
CA LEU A 124 -2.59 -7.46 2.76
C LEU A 124 -3.50 -7.70 1.54
N SER A 125 -4.19 -8.80 1.54
CA SER A 125 -5.11 -9.19 0.48
C SER A 125 -6.52 -9.40 1.02
N SER A 126 -7.53 -8.87 0.32
CA SER A 126 -8.94 -9.10 0.70
C SER A 126 -9.41 -10.55 0.52
N ARG A 127 -8.63 -11.36 -0.17
CA ARG A 127 -8.82 -12.81 -0.37
C ARG A 127 -7.46 -13.48 -0.54
N PHE A 128 -7.37 -14.77 -0.29
CA PHE A 128 -6.12 -15.50 -0.48
C PHE A 128 -5.61 -15.39 -1.92
N PRO A 129 -4.33 -15.04 -2.12
CA PRO A 129 -3.73 -15.11 -3.45
C PRO A 129 -3.77 -16.56 -3.98
N ILE A 130 -4.19 -16.72 -5.23
CA ILE A 130 -4.20 -18.03 -5.89
C ILE A 130 -2.89 -18.18 -6.64
N VAL A 131 -2.23 -19.31 -6.44
CA VAL A 131 -1.05 -19.70 -7.21
C VAL A 131 -1.37 -20.99 -7.98
N ASP A 132 -0.95 -21.06 -9.24
CA ASP A 132 -1.22 -22.22 -10.09
C ASP A 132 -0.42 -23.47 -9.65
N ARG A 133 0.77 -23.24 -9.07
CA ARG A 133 1.68 -24.32 -8.63
C ARG A 133 2.46 -23.86 -7.41
N ILE A 134 2.76 -24.80 -6.49
CA ILE A 134 3.64 -24.52 -5.34
C ILE A 134 5.01 -24.04 -5.80
N SER A 135 5.53 -24.53 -6.92
CA SER A 135 6.80 -24.12 -7.51
C SER A 135 6.80 -22.66 -8.05
N SER A 136 5.64 -22.00 -8.11
CA SER A 136 5.56 -20.56 -8.45
C SER A 136 5.86 -19.67 -7.24
N LEU A 137 5.84 -20.23 -6.03
CA LEU A 137 6.32 -19.55 -4.83
C LEU A 137 7.85 -19.59 -4.82
N LYS A 138 8.46 -18.47 -4.49
CA LYS A 138 9.92 -18.33 -4.36
C LYS A 138 10.35 -18.40 -2.91
#